data_95dc53cfd110aa364499bab3f1fa20b6
#
_entry.id   95dc53cfd110aa364499bab3f1fa20b6
#
_cell.length_a   1.000
_cell.length_b   1.000
_cell.length_c   1.000
_cell.angle_alpha   90.00
_cell.angle_beta   90.00
_cell.angle_gamma   90.00
#
_symmetry.space_group_name_H-M   'P 1'
#
loop_
_entity.id
_entity.type
_entity.pdbx_description
1 polymer ?
#
loop_
_entity_poly.entity_id
_entity_poly.type
_entity_poly.pdbx_seq_one_letter_code
_entity_poly.pdbx_strand_id
1 'polypeptide(L)'
;MRIQACYSGGMVKNIFAVILGLAVGSAINMGFVALGPMIIPLPAGVDATSVESMKASAHLLAARHFIFPFIAHVAGSLVGGFIAYMIAASRKMICAVVVGVAFLAGGLMMVLMLPSPIWFIAADIGLAYIPAAMLGGKLAMRR
;
A
#
# COMPACT_ATOMS: atom_id res chain seq x y z
N MET A 1 -29.10 8.51 26.31
CA MET A 1 -28.09 9.48 25.90
C MET A 1 -26.63 9.00 26.03
N ARG A 2 -26.21 8.27 27.06
CA ARG A 2 -24.83 7.75 27.23
C ARG A 2 -24.41 6.68 26.19
N ILE A 3 -25.32 5.85 25.70
CA ILE A 3 -25.02 4.75 24.77
C ILE A 3 -24.62 5.30 23.39
N GLN A 4 -25.24 6.36 22.91
CA GLN A 4 -24.92 6.98 21.60
C GLN A 4 -23.56 7.68 21.61
N ALA A 5 -23.17 8.31 22.70
CA ALA A 5 -21.87 8.97 22.84
C ALA A 5 -20.69 7.95 22.84
N CYS A 6 -20.90 6.76 23.42
CA CYS A 6 -19.88 5.69 23.42
C CYS A 6 -19.71 5.08 22.03
N TYR A 7 -20.79 5.00 21.23
CA TYR A 7 -20.75 4.47 19.86
C TYR A 7 -20.07 5.42 18.87
N SER A 8 -20.31 6.73 19.02
CA SER A 8 -19.69 7.74 18.14
C SER A 8 -18.18 7.87 18.37
N GLY A 9 -17.71 7.80 19.62
CA GLY A 9 -16.28 7.88 19.92
C GLY A 9 -15.48 6.71 19.35
N GLY A 10 -16.06 5.50 19.33
CA GLY A 10 -15.42 4.34 18.71
C GLY A 10 -15.32 4.43 17.20
N MET A 11 -16.33 4.96 16.54
CA MET A 11 -16.34 5.15 15.08
C MET A 11 -15.33 6.19 14.64
N VAL A 12 -15.29 7.36 15.31
CA VAL A 12 -14.30 8.41 15.00
C VAL A 12 -12.88 7.89 15.14
N LYS A 13 -12.60 7.14 16.22
CA LYS A 13 -11.27 6.53 16.44
C LYS A 13 -10.91 5.51 15.34
N ASN A 14 -11.87 4.72 14.85
CA ASN A 14 -11.65 3.78 13.75
C ASN A 14 -11.34 4.51 12.43
N ILE A 15 -12.06 5.59 12.12
CA ILE A 15 -11.79 6.42 10.93
C ILE A 15 -10.39 7.02 11.01
N PHE A 16 -10.04 7.61 12.17
CA PHE A 16 -8.70 8.15 12.40
C PHE A 16 -7.61 7.08 12.26
N ALA A 17 -7.85 5.88 12.78
CA ALA A 17 -6.92 4.74 12.66
C ALA A 17 -6.64 4.37 11.19
N VAL A 18 -7.69 4.33 10.34
CA VAL A 18 -7.55 4.06 8.91
C VAL A 18 -6.79 5.18 8.22
N ILE A 19 -7.16 6.45 8.47
CA ILE A 19 -6.48 7.60 7.86
C ILE A 19 -4.99 7.62 8.22
N LEU A 20 -4.65 7.41 9.49
CA LEU A 20 -3.26 7.39 9.92
C LEU A 20 -2.51 6.17 9.35
N GLY A 21 -3.17 5.01 9.29
CA GLY A 21 -2.63 3.82 8.64
C GLY A 21 -2.31 4.07 7.17
N LEU A 22 -3.22 4.72 6.44
CA LEU A 22 -2.99 5.11 5.04
C LEU A 22 -1.85 6.12 4.91
N ALA A 23 -1.80 7.14 5.76
CA ALA A 23 -0.75 8.17 5.70
C ALA A 23 0.64 7.58 5.95
N VAL A 24 0.80 6.79 7.03
CA VAL A 24 2.07 6.14 7.36
C VAL A 24 2.44 5.10 6.31
N GLY A 25 1.48 4.26 5.89
CA GLY A 25 1.70 3.27 4.84
C GLY A 25 2.12 3.90 3.51
N SER A 26 1.50 5.03 3.13
CA SER A 26 1.88 5.77 1.91
C SER A 26 3.28 6.37 2.02
N ALA A 27 3.67 6.90 3.18
CA ALA A 27 5.02 7.40 3.39
C ALA A 27 6.08 6.28 3.23
N ILE A 28 5.82 5.10 3.79
CA ILE A 28 6.68 3.92 3.63
C ILE A 28 6.72 3.47 2.16
N ASN A 29 5.57 3.37 1.50
CA ASN A 29 5.50 3.03 0.08
C ASN A 29 6.34 4.00 -0.76
N MET A 30 6.11 5.30 -0.63
CA MET A 30 6.87 6.33 -1.39
C MET A 30 8.37 6.27 -1.10
N GLY A 31 8.78 5.96 0.13
CA GLY A 31 10.17 5.77 0.48
C GLY A 31 10.81 4.64 -0.34
N PHE A 32 10.18 3.47 -0.43
CA PHE A 32 10.67 2.35 -1.24
C PHE A 32 10.64 2.64 -2.74
N VAL A 33 9.59 3.32 -3.24
CA VAL A 33 9.53 3.75 -4.65
C VAL A 33 10.69 4.69 -4.99
N ALA A 34 11.01 5.65 -4.11
CA ALA A 34 12.11 6.58 -4.31
C ALA A 34 13.50 5.90 -4.24
N LEU A 35 13.64 4.88 -3.39
CA LEU A 35 14.89 4.11 -3.27
C LEU A 35 15.14 3.20 -4.48
N GLY A 36 14.09 2.74 -5.15
CA GLY A 36 14.18 1.79 -6.25
C GLY A 36 15.19 2.20 -7.33
N PRO A 37 15.04 3.36 -8.00
CA PRO A 37 15.96 3.82 -9.03
C PRO A 37 17.40 4.09 -8.57
N MET A 38 17.58 4.33 -7.27
CA MET A 38 18.92 4.53 -6.69
C MET A 38 19.71 3.21 -6.57
N ILE A 39 19.00 2.09 -6.38
CA ILE A 39 19.61 0.76 -6.18
C ILE A 39 19.58 -0.05 -7.48
N ILE A 40 18.48 0.03 -8.23
CA ILE A 40 18.30 -0.59 -9.53
C ILE A 40 18.05 0.54 -10.54
N PRO A 41 19.11 1.09 -11.16
CA PRO A 41 18.97 2.21 -12.10
C PRO A 41 18.04 1.86 -13.25
N LEU A 42 17.20 2.81 -13.63
CA LEU A 42 16.35 2.70 -14.81
C LEU A 42 17.17 2.75 -16.09
N PRO A 43 16.66 2.21 -17.21
CA PRO A 43 17.29 2.34 -18.50
C PRO A 43 17.51 3.82 -18.88
N ALA A 44 18.54 4.10 -19.68
CA ALA A 44 18.88 5.45 -20.11
C ALA A 44 17.69 6.14 -20.79
N GLY A 45 17.40 7.37 -20.40
CA GLY A 45 16.30 8.18 -20.95
C GLY A 45 14.93 7.95 -20.28
N VAL A 46 14.82 7.05 -19.30
CA VAL A 46 13.56 6.81 -18.57
C VAL A 46 13.50 7.72 -17.35
N ASP A 47 12.46 8.56 -17.28
CA ASP A 47 12.18 9.41 -16.13
C ASP A 47 11.11 8.77 -15.24
N ALA A 48 11.51 8.37 -14.03
CA ALA A 48 10.61 7.77 -13.05
C ALA A 48 9.54 8.74 -12.50
N THR A 49 9.71 10.05 -12.68
CA THR A 49 8.78 11.07 -12.20
C THR A 49 7.67 11.38 -13.22
N SER A 50 7.84 10.94 -14.46
CA SER A 50 6.88 11.16 -15.55
C SER A 50 6.15 9.87 -15.91
N VAL A 51 4.82 9.87 -15.75
CA VAL A 51 3.96 8.74 -16.17
C VAL A 51 4.08 8.48 -17.67
N GLU A 52 4.15 9.53 -18.49
CA GLU A 52 4.34 9.43 -19.95
C GLU A 52 5.66 8.75 -20.28
N SER A 53 6.76 9.16 -19.64
CA SER A 53 8.09 8.55 -19.85
C SER A 53 8.08 7.07 -19.44
N MET A 54 7.53 6.75 -18.28
CA MET A 54 7.41 5.37 -17.80
C MET A 54 6.56 4.52 -18.74
N LYS A 55 5.44 5.06 -19.23
CA LYS A 55 4.55 4.36 -20.17
C LYS A 55 5.23 4.10 -21.52
N ALA A 56 5.89 5.11 -22.09
CA ALA A 56 6.60 4.98 -23.36
C ALA A 56 7.76 3.99 -23.27
N SER A 57 8.41 3.90 -22.09
CA SER A 57 9.60 3.10 -21.86
C SER A 57 9.30 1.76 -21.17
N ALA A 58 8.04 1.38 -21.00
CA ALA A 58 7.65 0.16 -20.28
C ALA A 58 8.29 -1.11 -20.88
N HIS A 59 8.49 -1.14 -22.21
CA HIS A 59 9.13 -2.25 -22.94
C HIS A 59 10.63 -2.40 -22.63
N LEU A 60 11.28 -1.38 -22.06
CA LEU A 60 12.69 -1.39 -21.64
C LEU A 60 12.86 -1.92 -20.21
N LEU A 61 11.78 -2.01 -19.45
CA LEU A 61 11.83 -2.41 -18.05
C LEU A 61 11.99 -3.92 -17.91
N ALA A 62 13.12 -4.35 -17.36
CA ALA A 62 13.35 -5.74 -16.99
C ALA A 62 12.63 -6.09 -15.66
N ALA A 63 12.43 -7.39 -15.38
CA ALA A 63 11.76 -7.88 -14.16
C ALA A 63 12.32 -7.28 -12.84
N ARG A 64 13.63 -7.04 -12.79
CA ARG A 64 14.30 -6.44 -11.61
C ARG A 64 13.76 -5.05 -11.24
N HIS A 65 13.25 -4.27 -12.20
CA HIS A 65 12.71 -2.93 -11.95
C HIS A 65 11.37 -2.96 -11.22
N PHE A 66 10.69 -4.10 -11.21
CA PHE A 66 9.41 -4.33 -10.50
C PHE A 66 9.59 -4.78 -9.05
N ILE A 67 10.84 -5.10 -8.62
CA ILE A 67 11.12 -5.56 -7.24
C ILE A 67 10.79 -4.47 -6.22
N PHE A 68 11.29 -3.25 -6.43
CA PHE A 68 11.04 -2.15 -5.49
C PHE A 68 9.58 -1.69 -5.44
N PRO A 69 8.86 -1.53 -6.56
CA PRO A 69 7.41 -1.33 -6.54
C PRO A 69 6.66 -2.40 -5.74
N PHE A 70 6.97 -3.68 -5.94
CA PHE A 70 6.35 -4.76 -5.18
C PHE A 70 6.62 -4.65 -3.68
N ILE A 71 7.89 -4.47 -3.28
CA ILE A 71 8.27 -4.29 -1.86
C ILE A 71 7.59 -3.06 -1.27
N ALA A 72 7.50 -1.97 -2.03
CA ALA A 72 6.84 -0.73 -1.61
C ALA A 72 5.37 -0.97 -1.28
N HIS A 73 4.65 -1.68 -2.16
CA HIS A 73 3.24 -2.00 -1.98
C HIS A 73 3.03 -2.94 -0.77
N VAL A 74 3.85 -3.99 -0.65
CA VAL A 74 3.82 -4.91 0.50
C VAL A 74 4.11 -4.18 1.81
N ALA A 75 5.20 -3.41 1.87
CA ALA A 75 5.63 -2.72 3.09
C ALA A 75 4.62 -1.64 3.49
N GLY A 76 4.14 -0.84 2.53
CA GLY A 76 3.13 0.19 2.77
C GLY A 76 1.83 -0.38 3.31
N SER A 77 1.32 -1.44 2.70
CA SER A 77 0.09 -2.11 3.12
C SER A 77 0.24 -2.78 4.49
N LEU A 78 1.37 -3.45 4.72
CA LEU A 78 1.67 -4.13 5.98
C LEU A 78 1.76 -3.14 7.15
N VAL A 79 2.58 -2.10 6.99
CA VAL A 79 2.76 -1.07 8.04
C VAL A 79 1.47 -0.30 8.23
N GLY A 80 0.78 0.08 7.16
CA GLY A 80 -0.50 0.77 7.24
C GLY A 80 -1.57 -0.05 7.97
N GLY A 81 -1.69 -1.35 7.65
CA GLY A 81 -2.59 -2.28 8.33
C GLY A 81 -2.22 -2.50 9.80
N PHE A 82 -0.92 -2.58 10.12
CA PHE A 82 -0.43 -2.67 11.50
C PHE A 82 -0.84 -1.44 12.32
N ILE A 83 -0.61 -0.24 11.81
CA ILE A 83 -0.95 1.03 12.48
C ILE A 83 -2.46 1.15 12.66
N ALA A 84 -3.25 0.87 11.61
CA ALA A 84 -4.70 0.90 11.69
C ALA A 84 -5.24 -0.05 12.78
N TYR A 85 -4.71 -1.27 12.84
CA TYR A 85 -5.07 -2.24 13.88
C TYR A 85 -4.73 -1.74 15.29
N MET A 86 -3.54 -1.19 15.50
CA MET A 86 -3.09 -0.71 16.82
C MET A 86 -3.97 0.41 17.37
N ILE A 87 -4.40 1.33 16.50
CA ILE A 87 -5.11 2.55 16.91
C ILE A 87 -6.62 2.33 17.00
N ALA A 88 -7.19 1.44 16.18
CA ALA A 88 -8.63 1.23 16.14
C ALA A 88 -9.21 0.85 17.51
N ALA A 89 -10.37 1.43 17.83
CA ALA A 89 -11.10 1.17 19.08
C ALA A 89 -11.83 -0.19 19.04
N SER A 90 -12.38 -0.55 17.88
CA SER A 90 -13.16 -1.74 17.65
C SER A 90 -12.97 -2.27 16.24
N ARG A 91 -13.38 -3.52 15.96
CA ARG A 91 -13.27 -4.14 14.63
C ARG A 91 -11.89 -3.93 13.99
N LYS A 92 -10.84 -4.01 14.79
CA LYS A 92 -9.46 -3.67 14.47
C LYS A 92 -8.97 -4.29 13.16
N MET A 93 -9.25 -5.59 12.93
CA MET A 93 -8.87 -6.27 11.70
C MET A 93 -9.61 -5.70 10.47
N ILE A 94 -10.85 -5.27 10.61
CA ILE A 94 -11.57 -4.62 9.52
C ILE A 94 -10.88 -3.31 9.14
N CYS A 95 -10.43 -2.51 10.11
CA CYS A 95 -9.68 -1.28 9.84
C CYS A 95 -8.37 -1.58 9.08
N ALA A 96 -7.65 -2.63 9.45
CA ALA A 96 -6.46 -3.06 8.73
C ALA A 96 -6.78 -3.48 7.28
N VAL A 97 -7.85 -4.26 7.08
CA VAL A 97 -8.29 -4.68 5.74
C VAL A 97 -8.75 -3.49 4.89
N VAL A 98 -9.43 -2.52 5.47
CA VAL A 98 -9.83 -1.28 4.75
C VAL A 98 -8.62 -0.53 4.21
N VAL A 99 -7.52 -0.47 4.97
CA VAL A 99 -6.25 0.07 4.49
C VAL A 99 -5.75 -0.73 3.28
N GLY A 100 -5.74 -2.06 3.37
CA GLY A 100 -5.33 -2.92 2.25
C GLY A 100 -6.20 -2.75 1.00
N VAL A 101 -7.51 -2.59 1.16
CA VAL A 101 -8.46 -2.33 0.05
C VAL A 101 -8.20 -0.96 -0.59
N ALA A 102 -7.91 0.08 0.20
CA ALA A 102 -7.59 1.40 -0.32
C ALA A 102 -6.27 1.39 -1.11
N PHE A 103 -5.24 0.69 -0.63
CA PHE A 103 -3.99 0.49 -1.38
C PHE A 103 -4.21 -0.32 -2.65
N LEU A 104 -5.05 -1.38 -2.61
CA LEU A 104 -5.42 -2.16 -3.79
C LEU A 104 -6.08 -1.28 -4.86
N ALA A 105 -7.00 -0.39 -4.47
CA ALA A 105 -7.62 0.54 -5.41
C ALA A 105 -6.58 1.44 -6.09
N GLY A 106 -5.60 1.96 -5.32
CA GLY A 106 -4.46 2.71 -5.88
C GLY A 106 -3.61 1.87 -6.84
N GLY A 107 -3.29 0.63 -6.48
CA GLY A 107 -2.55 -0.31 -7.32
C GLY A 107 -3.26 -0.63 -8.62
N LEU A 108 -4.58 -0.86 -8.58
CA LEU A 108 -5.40 -1.08 -9.79
C LEU A 108 -5.37 0.14 -10.71
N MET A 109 -5.43 1.35 -10.17
CA MET A 109 -5.28 2.57 -10.98
C MET A 109 -3.91 2.63 -11.66
N MET A 110 -2.83 2.27 -10.94
CA MET A 110 -1.48 2.23 -11.53
C MET A 110 -1.37 1.20 -12.65
N VAL A 111 -1.99 0.01 -12.51
CA VAL A 111 -2.05 -1.01 -13.58
C VAL A 111 -2.74 -0.49 -14.84
N LEU A 112 -3.80 0.32 -14.68
CA LEU A 112 -4.51 0.94 -15.82
C LEU A 112 -3.69 2.05 -16.49
N MET A 113 -2.80 2.71 -15.73
CA MET A 113 -1.99 3.83 -16.23
C MET A 113 -0.65 3.37 -16.81
N LEU A 114 -0.02 2.34 -16.22
CA LEU A 114 1.31 1.87 -16.59
C LEU A 114 1.26 0.42 -17.06
N PRO A 115 1.66 0.14 -18.32
CA PRO A 115 1.78 -1.22 -18.82
C PRO A 115 2.76 -2.01 -17.94
N SER A 116 2.30 -3.08 -17.34
CA SER A 116 3.10 -3.94 -16.47
C SER A 116 2.98 -5.39 -16.88
N PRO A 117 4.01 -6.23 -16.68
CA PRO A 117 3.94 -7.65 -17.00
C PRO A 117 2.83 -8.36 -16.20
N ILE A 118 2.13 -9.29 -16.82
CA ILE A 118 1.01 -10.02 -16.21
C ILE A 118 1.41 -10.72 -14.92
N TRP A 119 2.61 -11.31 -14.86
CA TRP A 119 3.13 -11.95 -13.65
C TRP A 119 3.25 -10.99 -12.48
N PHE A 120 3.70 -9.74 -12.75
CA PHE A 120 3.81 -8.71 -11.73
C PHE A 120 2.41 -8.28 -11.25
N ILE A 121 1.49 -8.01 -12.17
CA ILE A 121 0.10 -7.65 -11.85
C ILE A 121 -0.54 -8.71 -10.95
N ALA A 122 -0.40 -9.99 -11.31
CA ALA A 122 -0.97 -11.10 -10.54
C ALA A 122 -0.36 -11.20 -9.14
N ALA A 123 0.97 -11.09 -9.01
CA ALA A 123 1.65 -11.12 -7.71
C ALA A 123 1.30 -9.90 -6.85
N ASP A 124 1.29 -8.72 -7.45
CA ASP A 124 1.05 -7.45 -6.76
C ASP A 124 -0.38 -7.37 -6.23
N ILE A 125 -1.37 -7.59 -7.09
CA ILE A 125 -2.79 -7.57 -6.70
C ILE A 125 -3.11 -8.70 -5.71
N GLY A 126 -2.54 -9.88 -5.91
CA GLY A 126 -2.82 -11.06 -5.08
C GLY A 126 -2.19 -11.03 -3.69
N LEU A 127 -1.01 -10.42 -3.53
CA LEU A 127 -0.21 -10.54 -2.31
C LEU A 127 0.10 -9.21 -1.62
N ALA A 128 0.29 -8.13 -2.37
CA ALA A 128 0.90 -6.92 -1.84
C ALA A 128 -0.05 -6.03 -1.03
N TYR A 129 -1.35 -6.17 -1.16
CA TYR A 129 -2.31 -5.25 -0.56
C TYR A 129 -3.08 -5.87 0.60
N ILE A 130 -4.15 -6.60 0.32
CA ILE A 130 -5.02 -7.16 1.37
C ILE A 130 -4.28 -8.18 2.25
N PRO A 131 -3.59 -9.19 1.70
CA PRO A 131 -2.85 -10.15 2.53
C PRO A 131 -1.77 -9.49 3.38
N ALA A 132 -1.03 -8.51 2.82
CA ALA A 132 -0.01 -7.77 3.56
C ALA A 132 -0.62 -6.94 4.70
N ALA A 133 -1.72 -6.21 4.46
CA ALA A 133 -2.42 -5.46 5.49
C ALA A 133 -2.98 -6.36 6.60
N MET A 134 -3.54 -7.51 6.24
CA MET A 134 -4.00 -8.53 7.21
C MET A 134 -2.83 -9.08 8.04
N LEU A 135 -1.68 -9.33 7.41
CA LEU A 135 -0.48 -9.75 8.12
C LEU A 135 -0.02 -8.68 9.10
N GLY A 136 -0.02 -7.41 8.69
CA GLY A 136 0.25 -6.27 9.56
C GLY A 136 -0.68 -6.25 10.78
N GLY A 137 -1.99 -6.40 10.56
CA GLY A 137 -2.98 -6.50 11.65
C GLY A 137 -2.74 -7.70 12.57
N LYS A 138 -2.38 -8.87 12.03
CA LYS A 138 -2.04 -10.06 12.83
C LYS A 138 -0.78 -9.87 13.66
N LEU A 139 0.23 -9.19 13.13
CA LEU A 139 1.45 -8.86 13.88
C LEU A 139 1.14 -7.89 15.03
N ALA A 140 0.27 -6.91 14.80
CA ALA A 140 -0.20 -5.98 15.84
C ALA A 140 -1.01 -6.68 16.94
N MET A 141 -1.76 -7.72 16.60
CA MET A 141 -2.57 -8.50 17.57
C MET A 141 -1.71 -9.26 18.58
N ARG A 142 -0.47 -9.59 18.22
CA ARG A 142 0.45 -10.37 19.09
C ARG A 142 1.22 -9.53 20.10
N ARG A 143 1.02 -8.22 20.08
CA ARG A 143 1.63 -7.27 21.04
C ARG A 143 0.64 -6.83 22.09
#